data_a587c0d5323e1a3e150e23de6de8f34c
#
_entry.id   a587c0d5323e1a3e150e23de6de8f34c
#
_cell.length_a   1.000
_cell.length_b   1.000
_cell.length_c   1.000
_cell.angle_alpha   90.00
_cell.angle_beta   90.00
_cell.angle_gamma   90.00
#
_symmetry.space_group_name_H-M   'P 1'
#
loop_
_entity.id
_entity.type
_entity.pdbx_description
1 polymer ?
#
loop_
_entity_poly.entity_id
_entity_poly.type
_entity_poly.pdbx_seq_one_letter_code
_entity_poly.pdbx_strand_id
1 'polypeptide(L)'
;FIWPSYVEDIMGPQLFDYGYGPFRWVCLSGKKEDLIKTDHAAMECIPKDRRGQDMDNWIWIRDAEKNNLVVGTQARILYQDALGRMNIALRFNEMVRRGEVGPIMLGRDHHDVSGTDSPFRETSNIKDGSNVMADMAVQCFAGNCARGMSLVALHNGGGVGIGKAINGGFGMVCDGSKRVDRILRSSMLWDVMGGVARRSWARNPHAMETSAEFNESHADGYHISCLLYTSPS
;
A
#
# COMPACT_ATOMS: atom_id res chain seq x y z
N PHE A 1 -21.61 -21.20 2.71
CA PHE A 1 -21.01 -19.91 2.33
C PHE A 1 -20.73 -19.89 0.83
N ILE A 2 -21.02 -18.77 0.15
CA ILE A 2 -20.68 -18.58 -1.28
C ILE A 2 -19.15 -18.48 -1.43
N TRP A 3 -18.51 -17.79 -0.48
CA TRP A 3 -17.07 -17.61 -0.43
C TRP A 3 -16.53 -18.23 0.87
N PRO A 4 -15.82 -19.36 0.81
CA PRO A 4 -15.21 -20.00 1.98
C PRO A 4 -14.20 -19.11 2.70
N SER A 5 -13.43 -18.33 1.95
CA SER A 5 -12.47 -17.35 2.48
C SER A 5 -12.53 -16.05 1.70
N TYR A 6 -12.99 -14.97 2.31
CA TYR A 6 -13.00 -13.66 1.64
C TYR A 6 -11.57 -13.18 1.29
N VAL A 7 -10.56 -13.62 2.04
CA VAL A 7 -9.16 -13.23 1.80
C VAL A 7 -8.59 -13.97 0.60
N GLU A 8 -8.73 -15.30 0.56
CA GLU A 8 -8.19 -16.12 -0.53
C GLU A 8 -8.99 -15.97 -1.83
N ASP A 9 -10.31 -15.85 -1.72
CA ASP A 9 -11.20 -15.87 -2.87
C ASP A 9 -11.47 -14.48 -3.45
N ILE A 10 -11.35 -13.42 -2.63
CA ILE A 10 -11.68 -12.04 -3.04
C ILE A 10 -10.48 -11.12 -2.89
N MET A 11 -10.01 -10.86 -1.66
CA MET A 11 -9.01 -9.82 -1.44
C MET A 11 -7.66 -10.15 -2.08
N GLY A 12 -7.20 -11.40 -1.98
CA GLY A 12 -5.95 -11.82 -2.59
C GLY A 12 -5.93 -11.56 -4.10
N PRO A 13 -6.80 -12.24 -4.87
CA PRO A 13 -6.79 -12.11 -6.33
C PRO A 13 -7.30 -10.77 -6.86
N GLN A 14 -8.22 -10.09 -6.17
CA GLN A 14 -8.83 -8.86 -6.68
C GLN A 14 -8.16 -7.58 -6.19
N LEU A 15 -7.44 -7.63 -5.08
CA LEU A 15 -6.79 -6.46 -4.49
C LEU A 15 -5.28 -6.67 -4.33
N PHE A 16 -4.84 -7.64 -3.54
CA PHE A 16 -3.42 -7.76 -3.17
C PHE A 16 -2.53 -8.13 -4.36
N ASP A 17 -2.99 -8.97 -5.27
CA ASP A 17 -2.25 -9.32 -6.48
C ASP A 17 -2.07 -8.12 -7.41
N TYR A 18 -3.00 -7.16 -7.39
CA TYR A 18 -2.89 -5.88 -8.09
C TYR A 18 -2.15 -4.80 -7.29
N GLY A 19 -1.67 -5.11 -6.10
CA GLY A 19 -0.96 -4.17 -5.25
C GLY A 19 -1.86 -3.21 -4.46
N TYR A 20 -3.18 -3.41 -4.48
CA TYR A 20 -4.09 -2.63 -3.65
C TYR A 20 -4.06 -3.12 -2.20
N GLY A 21 -3.86 -2.21 -1.29
CA GLY A 21 -3.88 -2.48 0.14
C GLY A 21 -4.08 -1.20 0.94
N PRO A 22 -4.23 -1.30 2.28
CA PRO A 22 -4.51 -0.17 3.15
C PRO A 22 -3.44 0.91 3.04
N PHE A 23 -3.87 2.13 2.77
CA PHE A 23 -3.05 3.34 2.76
C PHE A 23 -3.75 4.41 3.58
N ARG A 24 -3.11 4.90 4.62
CA ARG A 24 -3.66 5.88 5.55
C ARG A 24 -2.92 7.19 5.52
N TRP A 25 -3.66 8.27 5.79
CA TRP A 25 -3.07 9.53 6.19
C TRP A 25 -3.79 10.15 7.36
N VAL A 26 -3.03 10.93 8.15
CA VAL A 26 -3.51 11.68 9.31
C VAL A 26 -3.01 13.11 9.19
N CYS A 27 -3.92 14.08 9.22
CA CYS A 27 -3.57 15.49 9.30
C CYS A 27 -3.14 15.82 10.74
N LEU A 28 -1.83 16.00 10.97
CA LEU A 28 -1.28 16.22 12.31
C LEU A 28 -1.68 17.57 12.92
N SER A 29 -2.20 18.49 12.11
CA SER A 29 -2.80 19.74 12.60
C SER A 29 -4.07 19.52 13.42
N GLY A 30 -4.73 18.36 13.27
CA GLY A 30 -6.04 18.08 13.86
C GLY A 30 -7.19 18.89 13.25
N LYS A 31 -6.94 19.68 12.20
CA LYS A 31 -7.93 20.54 11.57
C LYS A 31 -8.75 19.81 10.53
N LYS A 32 -10.08 19.95 10.59
CA LYS A 32 -11.00 19.38 9.61
C LYS A 32 -10.75 19.94 8.19
N GLU A 33 -10.41 21.21 8.10
CA GLU A 33 -10.13 21.89 6.84
C GLU A 33 -8.94 21.26 6.12
N ASP A 34 -7.91 20.83 6.84
CA ASP A 34 -6.75 20.14 6.26
C ASP A 34 -7.16 18.78 5.73
N LEU A 35 -8.03 18.05 6.44
CA LEU A 35 -8.55 16.76 5.96
C LEU A 35 -9.33 16.93 4.66
N ILE A 36 -10.23 17.90 4.57
CA ILE A 36 -11.01 18.19 3.34
C ILE A 36 -10.08 18.52 2.17
N LYS A 37 -9.05 19.33 2.39
CA LYS A 37 -8.05 19.65 1.35
C LYS A 37 -7.30 18.41 0.88
N THR A 38 -6.91 17.52 1.81
CA THR A 38 -6.23 16.27 1.46
C THR A 38 -7.16 15.28 0.74
N ASP A 39 -8.45 15.24 1.07
CA ASP A 39 -9.45 14.46 0.35
C ASP A 39 -9.54 14.90 -1.13
N HIS A 40 -9.62 16.22 -1.39
CA HIS A 40 -9.64 16.75 -2.75
C HIS A 40 -8.36 16.41 -3.52
N ALA A 41 -7.19 16.59 -2.90
CA ALA A 41 -5.90 16.27 -3.50
C ALA A 41 -5.76 14.77 -3.81
N ALA A 42 -6.25 13.90 -2.93
CA ALA A 42 -6.27 12.47 -3.18
C ALA A 42 -7.16 12.10 -4.37
N MET A 43 -8.35 12.69 -4.46
CA MET A 43 -9.29 12.48 -5.59
C MET A 43 -8.68 12.94 -6.93
N GLU A 44 -7.90 14.01 -6.95
CA GLU A 44 -7.18 14.48 -8.15
C GLU A 44 -6.10 13.48 -8.61
N CYS A 45 -5.48 12.73 -7.67
CA CYS A 45 -4.42 11.77 -7.94
C CYS A 45 -4.92 10.38 -8.33
N ILE A 46 -6.18 10.03 -8.01
CA ILE A 46 -6.74 8.69 -8.27
C ILE A 46 -7.10 8.54 -9.75
N PRO A 47 -6.53 7.57 -10.48
CA PRO A 47 -6.85 7.31 -11.88
C PRO A 47 -8.16 6.48 -11.97
N LYS A 48 -9.29 7.11 -11.68
CA LYS A 48 -10.59 6.46 -11.46
C LYS A 48 -11.11 5.58 -12.62
N ASP A 49 -10.60 5.79 -13.83
CA ASP A 49 -11.02 5.04 -15.01
C ASP A 49 -10.13 3.82 -15.31
N ARG A 50 -9.08 3.57 -14.50
CA ARG A 50 -8.11 2.49 -14.73
C ARG A 50 -8.62 1.13 -14.23
N ARG A 51 -9.09 1.07 -12.98
CA ARG A 51 -9.62 -0.15 -12.35
C ARG A 51 -10.84 0.16 -11.48
N GLY A 52 -11.71 -0.83 -11.27
CA GLY A 52 -12.89 -0.66 -10.41
C GLY A 52 -12.55 -0.18 -9.00
N GLN A 53 -11.45 -0.70 -8.39
CA GLN A 53 -10.98 -0.25 -7.07
C GLN A 53 -10.60 1.23 -7.04
N ASP A 54 -10.06 1.79 -8.12
CA ASP A 54 -9.75 3.22 -8.18
C ASP A 54 -11.03 4.07 -8.19
N MET A 55 -12.06 3.64 -8.91
CA MET A 55 -13.37 4.29 -8.86
C MET A 55 -14.00 4.20 -7.48
N ASP A 56 -13.94 3.03 -6.83
CA ASP A 56 -14.47 2.83 -5.48
C ASP A 56 -13.73 3.72 -4.46
N ASN A 57 -12.42 3.84 -4.57
CA ASN A 57 -11.61 4.76 -3.76
C ASN A 57 -12.05 6.21 -3.94
N TRP A 58 -12.27 6.62 -5.18
CA TRP A 58 -12.71 7.99 -5.50
C TRP A 58 -14.09 8.28 -4.89
N ILE A 59 -15.05 7.35 -5.04
CA ILE A 59 -16.39 7.45 -4.46
C ILE A 59 -16.30 7.48 -2.92
N TRP A 60 -15.48 6.61 -2.34
CA TRP A 60 -15.26 6.52 -0.90
C TRP A 60 -14.81 7.86 -0.30
N ILE A 61 -13.82 8.51 -0.91
CA ILE A 61 -13.33 9.80 -0.43
C ILE A 61 -14.32 10.92 -0.71
N ARG A 62 -14.96 10.95 -1.89
CA ARG A 62 -15.99 11.93 -2.22
C ARG A 62 -17.11 11.97 -1.17
N ASP A 63 -17.53 10.81 -0.72
CA ASP A 63 -18.66 10.67 0.20
C ASP A 63 -18.23 10.59 1.67
N ALA A 64 -16.93 10.67 1.96
CA ALA A 64 -16.38 10.46 3.30
C ALA A 64 -16.94 11.43 4.34
N GLU A 65 -17.04 12.71 4.02
CA GLU A 65 -17.60 13.71 4.94
C GLU A 65 -19.09 13.47 5.19
N LYS A 66 -19.85 13.22 4.14
CA LYS A 66 -21.29 12.91 4.22
C LYS A 66 -21.57 11.70 5.10
N ASN A 67 -20.70 10.69 5.04
CA ASN A 67 -20.82 9.46 5.78
C ASN A 67 -20.15 9.50 7.16
N ASN A 68 -19.64 10.65 7.59
CA ASN A 68 -18.95 10.82 8.88
C ASN A 68 -17.82 9.80 9.10
N LEU A 69 -16.98 9.58 8.08
CA LEU A 69 -15.90 8.58 8.11
C LEU A 69 -14.65 9.03 8.90
N VAL A 70 -14.84 9.87 9.89
CA VAL A 70 -13.78 10.29 10.83
C VAL A 70 -14.10 9.74 12.20
N VAL A 71 -13.15 9.01 12.78
CA VAL A 71 -13.27 8.48 14.13
C VAL A 71 -12.06 8.92 14.96
N GLY A 72 -12.29 9.84 15.87
CA GLY A 72 -11.32 10.27 16.88
C GLY A 72 -10.20 11.20 16.39
N THR A 73 -9.90 11.25 15.09
CA THR A 73 -8.87 12.14 14.51
C THR A 73 -9.15 12.44 13.04
N GLN A 74 -8.44 13.44 12.50
CA GLN A 74 -8.55 13.85 11.09
C GLN A 74 -7.73 12.91 10.21
N ALA A 75 -8.31 11.76 9.86
CA ALA A 75 -7.66 10.65 9.14
C ALA A 75 -8.54 10.06 8.05
N ARG A 76 -7.91 9.47 7.04
CA ARG A 76 -8.55 8.65 6.00
C ARG A 76 -7.78 7.38 5.74
N ILE A 77 -8.46 6.43 5.13
CA ILE A 77 -7.90 5.18 4.62
C ILE A 77 -8.45 4.91 3.22
N LEU A 78 -7.60 4.42 2.34
CA LEU A 78 -7.94 3.87 1.03
C LEU A 78 -7.29 2.51 0.86
N TYR A 79 -7.82 1.72 -0.08
CA TYR A 79 -7.13 0.56 -0.63
C TYR A 79 -6.49 0.98 -1.95
N GLN A 80 -5.25 1.49 -1.90
CA GLN A 80 -4.57 2.07 -3.05
C GLN A 80 -3.31 1.28 -3.41
N ASP A 81 -2.99 1.26 -4.70
CA ASP A 81 -1.80 0.60 -5.25
C ASP A 81 -0.51 1.43 -5.10
N ALA A 82 0.61 0.88 -5.56
CA ALA A 82 1.93 1.48 -5.40
C ALA A 82 2.02 2.89 -5.99
N LEU A 83 1.56 3.06 -7.22
CA LEU A 83 1.64 4.35 -7.93
C LEU A 83 0.69 5.38 -7.37
N GLY A 84 -0.53 4.96 -7.06
CA GLY A 84 -1.51 5.82 -6.42
C GLY A 84 -1.02 6.32 -5.06
N ARG A 85 -0.44 5.44 -4.23
CA ARG A 85 0.17 5.82 -2.94
C ARG A 85 1.29 6.84 -3.14
N MET A 86 2.19 6.59 -4.07
CA MET A 86 3.30 7.50 -4.35
C MET A 86 2.81 8.88 -4.79
N ASN A 87 1.86 8.93 -5.73
CA ASN A 87 1.35 10.18 -6.27
C ASN A 87 0.60 11.00 -5.21
N ILE A 88 -0.26 10.35 -4.43
CA ILE A 88 -0.99 11.00 -3.32
C ILE A 88 0.02 11.52 -2.27
N ALA A 89 0.98 10.69 -1.87
CA ALA A 89 1.99 11.06 -0.88
C ALA A 89 2.84 12.26 -1.32
N LEU A 90 3.28 12.28 -2.58
CA LEU A 90 4.04 13.40 -3.15
C LEU A 90 3.20 14.68 -3.20
N ARG A 91 1.93 14.57 -3.59
CA ARG A 91 0.99 15.70 -3.60
C ARG A 91 0.80 16.27 -2.19
N PHE A 92 0.63 15.41 -1.20
CA PHE A 92 0.53 15.83 0.20
C PHE A 92 1.80 16.54 0.70
N ASN A 93 2.99 15.98 0.38
CA ASN A 93 4.24 16.62 0.77
C ASN A 93 4.43 17.99 0.12
N GLU A 94 3.96 18.17 -1.13
CA GLU A 94 3.94 19.47 -1.80
C GLU A 94 2.98 20.46 -1.12
N MET A 95 1.78 20.03 -0.72
CA MET A 95 0.83 20.88 -0.01
C MET A 95 1.40 21.37 1.32
N VAL A 96 2.10 20.50 2.07
CA VAL A 96 2.81 20.89 3.30
C VAL A 96 3.90 21.92 2.99
N ARG A 97 4.68 21.69 1.94
CA ARG A 97 5.74 22.63 1.50
C ARG A 97 5.21 24.01 1.17
N ARG A 98 4.02 24.09 0.58
CA ARG A 98 3.36 25.33 0.23
C ARG A 98 2.61 25.98 1.40
N GLY A 99 2.55 25.31 2.55
CA GLY A 99 1.80 25.80 3.72
C GLY A 99 0.28 25.71 3.54
N GLU A 100 -0.21 24.93 2.61
CA GLU A 100 -1.65 24.73 2.35
C GLU A 100 -2.31 23.91 3.47
N VAL A 101 -1.54 22.99 4.06
CA VAL A 101 -1.92 22.12 5.18
C VAL A 101 -0.75 21.96 6.15
N GLY A 102 -1.05 21.54 7.38
CA GLY A 102 -0.02 21.11 8.34
C GLY A 102 0.64 19.79 7.96
N PRO A 103 1.68 19.34 8.71
CA PRO A 103 2.33 18.06 8.46
C PRO A 103 1.33 16.90 8.43
N ILE A 104 1.62 15.90 7.58
CA ILE A 104 0.76 14.73 7.38
C ILE A 104 1.55 13.48 7.71
N MET A 105 0.97 12.58 8.52
CA MET A 105 1.50 11.26 8.78
C MET A 105 0.88 10.27 7.81
N LEU A 106 1.72 9.60 7.03
CA LEU A 106 1.32 8.48 6.20
C LEU A 106 1.59 7.16 6.93
N GLY A 107 0.79 6.16 6.64
CA GLY A 107 0.99 4.81 7.14
C GLY A 107 0.14 3.82 6.38
N ARG A 108 0.25 2.58 6.79
CA ARG A 108 -0.64 1.51 6.39
C ARG A 108 -0.95 0.61 7.58
N ASP A 109 -1.97 -0.18 7.47
CA ASP A 109 -2.15 -1.29 8.41
C ASP A 109 -0.93 -2.22 8.31
N HIS A 110 -0.55 -2.82 9.43
CA HIS A 110 0.54 -3.79 9.44
C HIS A 110 0.16 -5.12 8.76
N HIS A 111 -0.88 -5.09 7.95
CA HIS A 111 -1.37 -6.13 7.08
C HIS A 111 -1.53 -5.53 5.70
N ASP A 112 -0.72 -5.93 4.74
CA ASP A 112 -0.75 -5.35 3.41
C ASP A 112 -0.23 -6.32 2.36
N VAL A 113 -0.39 -5.93 1.09
CA VAL A 113 0.11 -6.62 -0.09
C VAL A 113 1.60 -6.96 -0.01
N SER A 114 2.39 -6.19 0.75
CA SER A 114 3.81 -6.44 1.01
C SER A 114 4.12 -7.74 1.78
N GLY A 115 3.10 -8.55 2.07
CA GLY A 115 3.30 -9.89 2.63
C GLY A 115 3.40 -9.95 4.12
N THR A 116 2.79 -9.00 4.80
CA THR A 116 2.71 -8.99 6.25
C THR A 116 1.49 -9.78 6.73
N ASP A 117 1.47 -10.19 7.99
CA ASP A 117 0.50 -11.14 8.57
C ASP A 117 0.59 -12.55 7.95
N SER A 118 1.80 -12.92 7.55
CA SER A 118 2.10 -14.25 7.01
C SER A 118 1.99 -15.33 8.09
N PRO A 119 1.41 -16.51 7.81
CA PRO A 119 0.84 -16.95 6.53
C PRO A 119 -0.68 -16.81 6.41
N PHE A 120 -1.35 -16.10 7.30
CA PHE A 120 -2.79 -16.24 7.54
C PHE A 120 -3.69 -15.35 6.70
N ARG A 121 -3.23 -14.17 6.29
CA ARG A 121 -4.08 -13.20 5.62
C ARG A 121 -3.53 -12.82 4.25
N GLU A 122 -2.63 -11.85 4.19
CA GLU A 122 -2.16 -11.27 2.94
C GLU A 122 -1.35 -12.25 2.08
N THR A 123 -0.83 -13.31 2.68
CA THR A 123 -0.07 -14.35 1.99
C THR A 123 -0.84 -15.66 1.82
N SER A 124 -2.07 -15.75 2.31
CA SER A 124 -2.86 -17.00 2.27
C SER A 124 -3.19 -17.48 0.86
N ASN A 125 -3.23 -16.60 -0.13
CA ASN A 125 -3.43 -16.92 -1.53
C ASN A 125 -2.13 -17.29 -2.29
N ILE A 126 -0.98 -17.33 -1.60
CA ILE A 126 0.29 -17.81 -2.14
C ILE A 126 0.35 -19.32 -1.94
N LYS A 127 0.34 -20.10 -3.03
CA LYS A 127 0.14 -21.56 -2.99
C LYS A 127 1.40 -22.39 -3.23
N ASP A 128 2.56 -21.77 -3.41
CA ASP A 128 3.86 -22.43 -3.63
C ASP A 128 4.59 -22.81 -2.32
N GLY A 129 3.96 -22.57 -1.16
CA GLY A 129 4.53 -22.80 0.16
C GLY A 129 5.29 -21.61 0.75
N SER A 130 5.61 -20.59 -0.03
CA SER A 130 6.33 -19.40 0.46
C SER A 130 5.50 -18.51 1.38
N ASN A 131 4.19 -18.74 1.48
CA ASN A 131 3.31 -18.05 2.40
C ASN A 131 3.62 -18.31 3.88
N VAL A 132 4.33 -19.40 4.20
CA VAL A 132 4.69 -19.74 5.60
C VAL A 132 6.02 -19.13 6.03
N MET A 133 6.72 -18.45 5.14
CA MET A 133 8.01 -17.83 5.38
C MET A 133 7.84 -16.38 5.84
N ALA A 134 8.67 -15.96 6.80
CA ALA A 134 8.66 -14.62 7.33
C ALA A 134 9.44 -13.59 6.48
N ASP A 135 10.09 -14.04 5.42
CA ASP A 135 11.03 -13.23 4.64
C ASP A 135 10.38 -12.01 3.97
N MET A 136 9.12 -12.09 3.55
CA MET A 136 8.42 -10.95 2.97
C MET A 136 8.30 -9.77 3.95
N ALA A 137 7.89 -10.05 5.19
CA ALA A 137 7.78 -9.01 6.21
C ALA A 137 9.15 -8.46 6.61
N VAL A 138 10.18 -9.31 6.68
CA VAL A 138 11.56 -8.90 6.98
C VAL A 138 12.13 -8.05 5.84
N GLN A 139 11.94 -8.43 4.60
CA GLN A 139 12.37 -7.65 3.43
C GLN A 139 11.68 -6.29 3.37
N CYS A 140 10.37 -6.24 3.63
CA CYS A 140 9.60 -5.00 3.71
C CYS A 140 10.17 -4.08 4.79
N PHE A 141 10.37 -4.60 5.99
CA PHE A 141 10.95 -3.87 7.12
C PHE A 141 12.35 -3.33 6.79
N ALA A 142 13.27 -4.19 6.35
CA ALA A 142 14.64 -3.80 6.02
C ALA A 142 14.68 -2.74 4.91
N GLY A 143 13.87 -2.91 3.89
CA GLY A 143 13.78 -1.96 2.77
C GLY A 143 13.20 -0.60 3.18
N ASN A 144 12.21 -0.57 4.06
CA ASN A 144 11.65 0.66 4.61
C ASN A 144 12.65 1.39 5.51
N CYS A 145 13.42 0.65 6.33
CA CYS A 145 14.55 1.21 7.09
C CYS A 145 15.59 1.85 6.18
N ALA A 146 16.05 1.11 5.17
CA ALA A 146 17.08 1.56 4.23
C ALA A 146 16.68 2.81 3.44
N ARG A 147 15.38 3.00 3.19
CA ARG A 147 14.85 4.17 2.48
C ARG A 147 14.59 5.37 3.36
N GLY A 148 14.69 5.24 4.68
CA GLY A 148 14.60 6.34 5.62
C GLY A 148 13.19 6.72 6.02
N MET A 149 12.27 5.74 6.11
CA MET A 149 10.95 5.95 6.71
C MET A 149 11.07 6.50 8.13
N SER A 150 10.11 7.33 8.55
CA SER A 150 10.12 7.96 9.88
C SER A 150 9.88 6.96 11.01
N LEU A 151 9.10 5.93 10.73
CA LEU A 151 8.80 4.81 11.62
C LEU A 151 8.78 3.53 10.82
N VAL A 152 9.34 2.48 11.35
CA VAL A 152 9.21 1.11 10.83
C VAL A 152 8.86 0.17 11.96
N ALA A 153 8.09 -0.87 11.66
CA ALA A 153 7.67 -1.87 12.63
C ALA A 153 7.82 -3.28 12.06
N LEU A 154 8.22 -4.19 12.93
CA LEU A 154 8.19 -5.63 12.70
C LEU A 154 7.71 -6.28 13.99
N HIS A 155 6.65 -7.07 13.94
CA HIS A 155 6.05 -7.64 15.16
C HIS A 155 5.25 -8.92 14.86
N ASN A 156 4.80 -9.60 15.91
CA ASN A 156 4.08 -10.87 15.84
C ASN A 156 2.55 -10.71 15.69
N GLY A 157 2.13 -9.89 14.75
CA GLY A 157 0.73 -9.70 14.45
C GLY A 157 -0.04 -8.82 15.42
N GLY A 158 -1.12 -8.27 14.95
CA GLY A 158 -2.03 -7.42 15.71
C GLY A 158 -3.52 -7.78 15.46
N GLY A 159 -3.78 -8.91 14.81
CA GLY A 159 -5.11 -9.35 14.43
C GLY A 159 -5.19 -10.88 14.36
N VAL A 160 -5.73 -11.41 13.27
CA VAL A 160 -5.71 -12.84 13.01
C VAL A 160 -4.27 -13.36 13.03
N GLY A 161 -4.03 -14.45 13.76
CA GLY A 161 -2.68 -15.00 13.88
C GLY A 161 -1.75 -14.30 14.86
N ILE A 162 -2.26 -13.43 15.74
CA ILE A 162 -1.46 -12.78 16.79
C ILE A 162 -0.59 -13.79 17.54
N GLY A 163 0.71 -13.50 17.69
CA GLY A 163 1.72 -14.38 18.27
C GLY A 163 2.24 -15.48 17.34
N LYS A 164 1.60 -15.73 16.20
CA LYS A 164 2.01 -16.72 15.19
C LYS A 164 2.34 -16.11 13.83
N ALA A 165 1.70 -15.01 13.49
CA ALA A 165 1.99 -14.27 12.28
C ALA A 165 3.15 -13.30 12.47
N ILE A 166 3.81 -12.93 11.37
CA ILE A 166 4.76 -11.84 11.33
C ILE A 166 4.20 -10.69 10.51
N ASN A 167 4.33 -9.48 11.03
CA ASN A 167 3.80 -8.27 10.43
C ASN A 167 4.87 -7.20 10.32
N GLY A 168 4.82 -6.42 9.25
CA GLY A 168 5.63 -5.23 9.09
C GLY A 168 4.79 -4.02 8.72
N GLY A 169 5.27 -2.85 9.01
CA GLY A 169 4.59 -1.61 8.67
C GLY A 169 5.51 -0.41 8.71
N PHE A 170 5.00 0.71 8.26
CA PHE A 170 5.72 1.97 8.26
C PHE A 170 4.85 3.14 8.69
N GLY A 171 5.52 4.22 9.09
CA GLY A 171 4.99 5.56 9.16
C GLY A 171 5.94 6.54 8.50
N MET A 172 5.41 7.51 7.76
CA MET A 172 6.20 8.56 7.12
C MET A 172 5.58 9.91 7.35
N VAL A 173 6.35 10.84 7.90
CA VAL A 173 5.92 12.22 8.06
C VAL A 173 6.24 13.01 6.81
N CYS A 174 5.22 13.55 6.16
CA CYS A 174 5.33 14.56 5.12
C CYS A 174 5.56 15.92 5.81
N ASP A 175 6.79 16.41 5.75
CA ASP A 175 7.24 17.67 6.37
C ASP A 175 7.43 18.82 5.35
N GLY A 176 7.14 18.55 4.08
CA GLY A 176 7.34 19.46 2.96
C GLY A 176 8.76 19.47 2.38
N SER A 177 9.70 18.72 2.93
CA SER A 177 11.09 18.73 2.47
C SER A 177 11.30 17.96 1.16
N LYS A 178 12.32 18.37 0.39
CA LYS A 178 12.80 17.63 -0.80
C LYS A 178 13.40 16.27 -0.44
N ARG A 179 13.88 16.11 0.79
CA ARG A 179 14.36 14.83 1.30
C ARG A 179 13.20 13.83 1.33
N VAL A 180 12.04 14.24 1.84
CA VAL A 180 10.84 13.40 1.92
C VAL A 180 10.33 13.03 0.52
N ASP A 181 10.35 13.95 -0.47
CA ASP A 181 10.00 13.59 -1.86
C ASP A 181 10.83 12.42 -2.38
N ARG A 182 12.15 12.40 -2.13
CA ARG A 182 13.02 11.29 -2.57
C ARG A 182 12.70 9.98 -1.86
N ILE A 183 12.41 10.04 -0.57
CA ILE A 183 12.01 8.86 0.20
C ILE A 183 10.69 8.30 -0.35
N LEU A 184 9.68 9.14 -0.53
CA LEU A 184 8.35 8.72 -1.01
C LEU A 184 8.40 8.05 -2.38
N ARG A 185 9.21 8.57 -3.32
CA ARG A 185 9.36 7.98 -4.65
C ARG A 185 9.86 6.54 -4.64
N SER A 186 10.73 6.19 -3.73
CA SER A 186 11.29 4.84 -3.66
C SER A 186 10.56 3.94 -2.68
N SER A 187 10.16 4.47 -1.52
CA SER A 187 9.60 3.65 -0.46
C SER A 187 8.15 3.24 -0.71
N MET A 188 7.33 4.10 -1.33
CA MET A 188 5.95 3.74 -1.66
C MET A 188 5.91 2.61 -2.70
N LEU A 189 6.82 2.62 -3.67
CA LEU A 189 6.95 1.53 -4.64
C LEU A 189 7.48 0.26 -3.98
N TRP A 190 8.55 0.36 -3.21
CA TRP A 190 9.14 -0.78 -2.52
C TRP A 190 8.15 -1.50 -1.61
N ASP A 191 7.43 -0.75 -0.79
CA ASP A 191 6.52 -1.30 0.21
C ASP A 191 5.41 -2.17 -0.41
N VAL A 192 4.95 -1.82 -1.60
CA VAL A 192 3.89 -2.55 -2.31
C VAL A 192 4.45 -3.59 -3.27
N MET A 193 5.37 -3.17 -4.15
CA MET A 193 5.81 -4.01 -5.26
C MET A 193 6.67 -5.20 -4.81
N GLY A 194 7.27 -5.15 -3.63
CA GLY A 194 7.91 -6.32 -3.01
C GLY A 194 6.94 -7.48 -2.80
N GLY A 195 5.72 -7.19 -2.34
CA GLY A 195 4.67 -8.20 -2.17
C GLY A 195 4.08 -8.68 -3.49
N VAL A 196 3.86 -7.76 -4.45
CA VAL A 196 3.40 -8.12 -5.79
C VAL A 196 4.42 -9.03 -6.49
N ALA A 197 5.71 -8.72 -6.40
CA ALA A 197 6.78 -9.55 -6.95
C ALA A 197 6.75 -10.97 -6.37
N ARG A 198 6.57 -11.09 -5.04
CA ARG A 198 6.49 -12.40 -4.40
C ARG A 198 5.28 -13.21 -4.88
N ARG A 199 4.12 -12.57 -5.01
CA ARG A 199 2.92 -13.20 -5.57
C ARG A 199 3.09 -13.57 -7.05
N SER A 200 3.79 -12.75 -7.81
CA SER A 200 4.14 -13.04 -9.21
C SER A 200 5.06 -14.27 -9.30
N TRP A 201 6.03 -14.41 -8.40
CA TRP A 201 6.88 -15.60 -8.33
C TRP A 201 6.11 -16.86 -7.93
N ALA A 202 5.07 -16.71 -7.12
CA ALA A 202 4.15 -17.80 -6.79
C ALA A 202 3.13 -18.13 -7.92
N ARG A 203 3.25 -17.46 -9.07
CA ARG A 203 2.40 -17.64 -10.25
C ARG A 203 0.95 -17.19 -10.09
N ASN A 204 0.68 -16.26 -9.19
CA ASN A 204 -0.63 -15.64 -9.12
C ASN A 204 -0.86 -14.80 -10.38
N PRO A 205 -1.90 -15.10 -11.20
CA PRO A 205 -2.03 -14.50 -12.53
C PRO A 205 -2.10 -12.96 -12.53
N HIS A 206 -2.89 -12.38 -11.64
CA HIS A 206 -3.05 -10.93 -11.57
C HIS A 206 -1.77 -10.23 -11.05
N ALA A 207 -0.98 -10.90 -10.21
CA ALA A 207 0.31 -10.37 -9.78
C ALA A 207 1.34 -10.39 -10.91
N MET A 208 1.29 -11.40 -11.77
CA MET A 208 2.13 -11.46 -12.99
C MET A 208 1.77 -10.34 -13.97
N GLU A 209 0.47 -10.12 -14.21
CA GLU A 209 -0.05 -9.00 -14.99
C GLU A 209 0.45 -7.66 -14.43
N THR A 210 0.26 -7.42 -13.13
CA THR A 210 0.69 -6.21 -12.45
C THR A 210 2.20 -5.97 -12.55
N SER A 211 3.00 -7.03 -12.43
CA SER A 211 4.46 -6.95 -12.57
C SER A 211 4.87 -6.56 -14.00
N ALA A 212 4.17 -7.09 -15.01
CA ALA A 212 4.41 -6.74 -16.41
C ALA A 212 4.06 -5.26 -16.69
N GLU A 213 2.85 -4.83 -16.30
CA GLU A 213 2.41 -3.43 -16.42
C GLU A 213 3.38 -2.46 -15.72
N PHE A 214 3.85 -2.82 -14.53
CA PHE A 214 4.81 -2.01 -13.79
C PHE A 214 6.13 -1.88 -14.54
N ASN A 215 6.67 -2.98 -15.07
CA ASN A 215 7.93 -2.98 -15.81
C ASN A 215 7.84 -2.16 -17.10
N GLU A 216 6.70 -2.21 -17.81
CA GLU A 216 6.47 -1.41 -19.02
C GLU A 216 6.42 0.09 -18.71
N SER A 217 5.77 0.47 -17.60
CA SER A 217 5.59 1.88 -17.22
C SER A 217 6.80 2.50 -16.52
N HIS A 218 7.76 1.69 -16.02
CA HIS A 218 8.90 2.12 -15.20
C HIS A 218 10.24 1.63 -15.74
N ALA A 219 10.40 1.58 -17.06
CA ALA A 219 11.59 1.07 -17.73
C ALA A 219 12.94 1.69 -17.26
N ASP A 220 12.91 2.86 -16.64
CA ASP A 220 14.10 3.64 -16.29
C ASP A 220 14.61 3.47 -14.85
N GLY A 221 14.01 2.62 -14.01
CA GLY A 221 14.44 2.61 -12.61
C GLY A 221 14.22 1.35 -11.81
N TYR A 222 13.03 0.80 -11.82
CA TYR A 222 12.68 -0.39 -11.05
C TYR A 222 12.17 -1.47 -11.98
N HIS A 223 12.81 -2.62 -11.96
CA HIS A 223 12.37 -3.77 -12.73
C HIS A 223 12.12 -4.95 -11.81
N ILE A 224 10.93 -5.50 -11.87
CA ILE A 224 10.62 -6.76 -11.23
C ILE A 224 11.10 -7.86 -12.16
N SER A 225 12.14 -8.57 -11.74
CA SER A 225 12.62 -9.76 -12.43
C SER A 225 11.51 -10.81 -12.38
N CYS A 226 10.68 -10.82 -13.39
CA CYS A 226 9.62 -11.79 -13.47
C CYS A 226 10.11 -13.05 -14.15
N LEU A 227 9.69 -14.17 -13.62
CA LEU A 227 9.90 -15.52 -14.15
C LEU A 227 9.13 -15.78 -15.46
N LEU A 228 8.85 -14.74 -16.25
CA LEU A 228 8.17 -14.87 -17.54
C LEU A 228 8.93 -15.74 -18.54
N TYR A 229 10.22 -16.00 -18.28
CA TYR A 229 11.10 -16.75 -19.16
C TYR A 229 11.31 -18.22 -18.79
N THR A 230 10.75 -18.68 -17.68
CA THR A 230 10.78 -20.11 -17.36
C THR A 230 9.45 -20.74 -17.71
N SER A 231 9.30 -21.22 -18.93
CA SER A 231 8.30 -22.26 -19.22
C SER A 231 8.46 -23.38 -18.21
N PRO A 232 7.39 -23.90 -17.62
CA PRO A 232 7.50 -25.15 -16.88
C PRO A 232 8.00 -26.20 -17.88
N SER A 233 9.16 -26.76 -17.61
CA SER A 233 9.71 -27.92 -18.31
C SER A 233 8.88 -29.14 -17.97
#